data_63be7f6d14112238714493e7e3243147
#
_entry.id   63be7f6d14112238714493e7e3243147
#
_cell.length_a   1.000
_cell.length_b   1.000
_cell.length_c   1.000
_cell.angle_alpha   90.00
_cell.angle_beta   90.00
_cell.angle_gamma   90.00
#
_symmetry.space_group_name_H-M   'P 1'
#
loop_
_entity.id
_entity.type
_entity.pdbx_description
1 polymer ?
#
loop_
_entity_poly.entity_id
_entity_poly.type
_entity_poly.pdbx_seq_one_letter_code
_entity_poly.pdbx_strand_id
1 'polypeptide(L)'
;MIRLLHMLGWLTLLLGLLLQIWLKDHDARWAVFFYAMPKPCLLGLSVWLTCWPKLGRSQRMPACLASLCLAFWWLSTSWCMSERASIPTKNALNDEPLTILYWNLCRPNGLDQEMVDLVKQTQPDLAVFVEAGNAGSLLAKYSESLPDYRTELMPRDILRLSRLKTASNHSVLVPRMATYAQFDLAGRGPDFPVIVADIFPHMFHSRKPQIDSVFAQTLRRPDAIVIGDFNTPLESVHLAQFRKHFTEAFEAAGFGLKETWPCGMPLLSIDHIWVGSEWEVLAADKFWRLTGSDHAALLVTLQRKSKTR
;
A
#
# COMPACT_ATOMS: atom_id res chain seq x y z
N MET A 1 29.19 22.02 22.09
CA MET A 1 28.73 21.39 20.85
C MET A 1 28.15 19.97 21.06
N ILE A 2 28.90 19.00 21.55
CA ILE A 2 28.48 17.58 21.70
C ILE A 2 27.24 17.42 22.60
N ARG A 3 27.17 18.11 23.77
CA ARG A 3 25.95 18.06 24.63
C ARG A 3 24.73 18.65 23.99
N LEU A 4 24.89 19.72 23.20
CA LEU A 4 23.80 20.36 22.47
C LEU A 4 23.23 19.42 21.44
N LEU A 5 24.03 18.72 20.64
CA LEU A 5 23.61 17.74 19.67
C LEU A 5 22.79 16.58 20.30
N HIS A 6 23.25 16.11 21.45
CA HIS A 6 22.55 15.07 22.19
C HIS A 6 21.19 15.56 22.72
N MET A 7 21.12 16.77 23.26
CA MET A 7 19.85 17.39 23.67
C MET A 7 18.89 17.59 22.50
N LEU A 8 19.38 18.07 21.37
CA LEU A 8 18.59 18.20 20.15
C LEU A 8 18.06 16.85 19.65
N GLY A 9 18.87 15.79 19.72
CA GLY A 9 18.43 14.44 19.37
C GLY A 9 17.27 13.95 20.23
N TRP A 10 17.34 14.15 21.56
CA TRP A 10 16.22 13.83 22.46
C TRP A 10 14.98 14.66 22.18
N LEU A 11 15.14 15.95 21.92
CA LEU A 11 14.02 16.82 21.55
C LEU A 11 13.37 16.37 20.25
N THR A 12 14.17 16.00 19.25
CA THR A 12 13.68 15.46 17.97
C THR A 12 12.94 14.14 18.17
N LEU A 13 13.44 13.25 19.02
CA LEU A 13 12.77 11.98 19.35
C LEU A 13 11.41 12.23 20.03
N LEU A 14 11.36 13.12 21.02
CA LEU A 14 10.11 13.48 21.71
C LEU A 14 9.10 14.11 20.76
N LEU A 15 9.54 15.02 19.89
CA LEU A 15 8.69 15.62 18.86
C LEU A 15 8.16 14.56 17.89
N GLY A 16 9.02 13.63 17.43
CA GLY A 16 8.62 12.53 16.57
C GLY A 16 7.59 11.60 17.23
N LEU A 17 7.76 11.31 18.52
CA LEU A 17 6.75 10.54 19.30
C LEU A 17 5.42 11.29 19.39
N LEU A 18 5.44 12.59 19.66
CA LEU A 18 4.24 13.42 19.70
C LEU A 18 3.52 13.42 18.34
N LEU A 19 4.29 13.51 17.24
CA LEU A 19 3.76 13.43 15.89
C LEU A 19 3.12 12.07 15.60
N GLN A 20 3.79 10.98 15.94
CA GLN A 20 3.31 9.63 15.63
C GLN A 20 2.08 9.22 16.48
N ILE A 21 1.97 9.71 17.71
CA ILE A 21 0.91 9.30 18.64
C ILE A 21 -0.32 10.20 18.52
N TRP A 22 -0.13 11.52 18.50
CA TRP A 22 -1.23 12.48 18.66
C TRP A 22 -1.45 13.40 17.48
N LEU A 23 -0.42 14.12 17.01
CA LEU A 23 -0.59 15.12 15.97
C LEU A 23 -0.87 14.48 14.61
N LYS A 24 -0.17 13.39 14.29
CA LYS A 24 -0.26 12.69 13.01
C LYS A 24 -0.32 13.69 11.84
N ASP A 25 -1.14 13.42 10.85
CA ASP A 25 -1.39 14.23 9.68
C ASP A 25 -2.74 14.95 9.68
N HIS A 26 -3.28 15.24 10.89
CA HIS A 26 -4.51 16.03 11.03
C HIS A 26 -4.43 17.39 10.33
N ASP A 27 -3.25 18.01 10.34
CA ASP A 27 -2.98 19.29 9.70
C ASP A 27 -1.81 19.13 8.72
N ALA A 28 -1.95 19.70 7.53
CA ALA A 28 -0.95 19.64 6.46
C ALA A 28 0.44 20.14 6.90
N ARG A 29 0.50 21.09 7.83
CA ARG A 29 1.77 21.64 8.37
C ARG A 29 2.60 20.58 9.11
N TRP A 30 1.96 19.60 9.75
CA TRP A 30 2.61 18.54 10.50
C TRP A 30 2.77 17.26 9.70
N ALA A 31 1.96 17.10 8.64
CA ALA A 31 1.94 15.89 7.83
C ALA A 31 3.33 15.51 7.28
N VAL A 32 4.10 16.48 6.79
CA VAL A 32 5.45 16.22 6.27
C VAL A 32 6.38 15.63 7.35
N PHE A 33 6.31 16.13 8.58
CA PHE A 33 7.12 15.62 9.68
C PHE A 33 6.62 14.26 10.16
N PHE A 34 5.31 14.04 10.17
CA PHE A 34 4.73 12.74 10.47
C PHE A 34 5.22 11.66 9.49
N TYR A 35 5.22 11.96 8.19
CA TYR A 35 5.71 11.02 7.17
C TYR A 35 7.24 10.86 7.16
N ALA A 36 7.98 11.91 7.52
CA ALA A 36 9.44 11.87 7.55
C ALA A 36 10.02 11.18 8.80
N MET A 37 9.22 10.99 9.84
CA MET A 37 9.66 10.38 11.10
C MET A 37 8.86 9.11 11.46
N PRO A 38 8.79 8.12 10.56
CA PRO A 38 8.11 6.86 10.86
C PRO A 38 8.81 6.13 12.02
N LYS A 39 8.10 5.16 12.60
CA LYS A 39 8.58 4.40 13.78
C LYS A 39 9.99 3.83 13.63
N PRO A 40 10.39 3.25 12.47
CA PRO A 40 11.77 2.78 12.28
C PRO A 40 12.83 3.90 12.38
N CYS A 41 12.52 5.10 11.88
CA CYS A 41 13.41 6.26 12.01
C CYS A 41 13.56 6.71 13.46
N LEU A 42 12.46 6.72 14.23
CA LEU A 42 12.48 7.01 15.66
C LEU A 42 13.28 5.97 16.43
N LEU A 43 13.15 4.70 16.09
CA LEU A 43 13.96 3.62 16.65
C LEU A 43 15.45 3.83 16.33
N GLY A 44 15.81 4.11 15.07
CA GLY A 44 17.18 4.38 14.68
C GLY A 44 17.79 5.57 15.45
N LEU A 45 17.02 6.66 15.59
CA LEU A 45 17.42 7.82 16.38
C LEU A 45 17.62 7.47 17.86
N SER A 46 16.70 6.70 18.44
CA SER A 46 16.79 6.25 19.83
C SER A 46 18.03 5.37 20.09
N VAL A 47 18.30 4.42 19.17
CA VAL A 47 19.51 3.58 19.23
C VAL A 47 20.78 4.44 19.12
N TRP A 48 20.81 5.38 18.18
CA TRP A 48 21.94 6.31 18.04
C TRP A 48 22.19 7.13 19.32
N LEU A 49 21.12 7.65 19.96
CA LEU A 49 21.21 8.36 21.24
C LEU A 49 21.72 7.46 22.36
N THR A 50 21.35 6.20 22.40
CA THR A 50 21.80 5.19 23.37
C THR A 50 23.30 4.89 23.23
N CYS A 51 23.79 4.84 21.98
CA CYS A 51 25.20 4.58 21.67
C CYS A 51 26.11 5.80 21.88
N TRP A 52 25.57 6.92 22.36
CA TRP A 52 26.37 8.16 22.55
C TRP A 52 27.56 7.96 23.48
N PRO A 53 28.82 8.28 23.05
CA PRO A 53 30.03 7.85 23.75
C PRO A 53 30.22 8.44 25.17
N LYS A 54 29.53 9.54 25.47
CA LYS A 54 29.67 10.24 26.77
C LYS A 54 28.53 10.00 27.76
N LEU A 55 27.61 9.04 27.45
CA LEU A 55 26.55 8.67 28.37
C LEU A 55 27.07 7.88 29.58
N GLY A 56 26.71 8.32 30.79
CA GLY A 56 26.90 7.54 32.01
C GLY A 56 25.98 6.31 32.06
N ARG A 57 26.33 5.31 32.90
CA ARG A 57 25.53 4.09 33.06
C ARG A 57 24.06 4.38 33.43
N SER A 58 23.83 5.38 34.30
CA SER A 58 22.49 5.79 34.73
C SER A 58 21.59 6.35 33.60
N GLN A 59 22.20 6.87 32.55
CA GLN A 59 21.47 7.42 31.38
C GLN A 59 21.33 6.40 30.25
N ARG A 60 22.24 5.42 30.15
CA ARG A 60 22.20 4.38 29.13
C ARG A 60 21.01 3.42 29.34
N MET A 61 20.75 3.04 30.59
CA MET A 61 19.69 2.07 30.90
C MET A 61 18.30 2.56 30.48
N PRO A 62 17.83 3.80 30.82
CA PRO A 62 16.54 4.30 30.33
C PRO A 62 16.53 4.51 28.82
N ALA A 63 17.66 4.88 28.19
CA ALA A 63 17.74 5.02 26.74
C ALA A 63 17.60 3.65 26.02
N CYS A 64 18.25 2.60 26.55
CA CYS A 64 18.08 1.23 26.05
C CYS A 64 16.62 0.77 26.19
N LEU A 65 16.00 1.04 27.34
CA LEU A 65 14.58 0.68 27.56
C LEU A 65 13.66 1.42 26.56
N ALA A 66 13.90 2.71 26.32
CA ALA A 66 13.15 3.47 25.31
C ALA A 66 13.30 2.87 23.90
N SER A 67 14.52 2.46 23.52
CA SER A 67 14.76 1.79 22.23
C SER A 67 14.04 0.45 22.13
N LEU A 68 14.02 -0.35 23.20
CA LEU A 68 13.28 -1.61 23.24
C LEU A 68 11.77 -1.39 23.16
N CYS A 69 11.23 -0.38 23.86
CA CYS A 69 9.82 -0.01 23.77
C CYS A 69 9.44 0.45 22.35
N LEU A 70 10.29 1.23 21.69
CA LEU A 70 10.08 1.67 20.31
C LEU A 70 10.14 0.50 19.33
N ALA A 71 11.08 -0.42 19.49
CA ALA A 71 11.18 -1.62 18.67
C ALA A 71 9.92 -2.50 18.83
N PHE A 72 9.48 -2.71 20.07
CA PHE A 72 8.25 -3.44 20.36
C PHE A 72 7.03 -2.75 19.75
N TRP A 73 6.89 -1.44 19.91
CA TRP A 73 5.78 -0.67 19.34
C TRP A 73 5.78 -0.75 17.82
N TRP A 74 6.92 -0.56 17.17
CA TRP A 74 7.02 -0.71 15.72
C TRP A 74 6.62 -2.12 15.29
N LEU A 75 7.27 -3.15 15.81
CA LEU A 75 6.99 -4.53 15.42
C LEU A 75 5.53 -4.93 15.70
N SER A 76 4.97 -4.57 16.85
CA SER A 76 3.58 -4.92 17.19
C SER A 76 2.54 -4.24 16.30
N THR A 77 2.88 -3.12 15.65
CA THR A 77 1.96 -2.37 14.77
C THR A 77 2.24 -2.55 13.30
N SER A 78 3.40 -3.07 12.93
CA SER A 78 3.84 -3.22 11.54
C SER A 78 4.00 -4.66 11.09
N TRP A 79 4.16 -5.60 12.04
CA TRP A 79 4.32 -7.01 11.72
C TRP A 79 2.96 -7.69 11.67
N CYS A 80 2.59 -8.16 10.50
CA CYS A 80 1.40 -8.97 10.28
C CYS A 80 1.74 -10.45 10.51
N MET A 81 0.89 -11.17 11.25
CA MET A 81 1.06 -12.59 11.59
C MET A 81 -0.19 -13.39 11.21
N SER A 82 -0.78 -13.07 10.07
CA SER A 82 -1.98 -13.76 9.66
C SER A 82 -1.66 -15.18 9.19
N GLU A 83 -2.43 -16.14 9.68
CA GLU A 83 -2.43 -17.48 9.13
C GLU A 83 -3.08 -17.44 7.74
N ARG A 84 -2.39 -17.94 6.72
CA ARG A 84 -2.99 -18.11 5.41
C ARG A 84 -4.22 -19.01 5.54
N ALA A 85 -5.39 -18.49 5.17
CA ALA A 85 -6.55 -19.34 5.04
C ALA A 85 -6.26 -20.42 4.00
N SER A 86 -6.72 -21.64 4.24
CA SER A 86 -6.59 -22.71 3.24
C SER A 86 -7.34 -22.28 1.97
N ILE A 87 -6.61 -22.08 0.87
CA ILE A 87 -7.22 -21.78 -0.43
C ILE A 87 -8.13 -22.94 -0.77
N PRO A 88 -9.45 -22.73 -0.95
CA PRO A 88 -10.38 -23.79 -1.25
C PRO A 88 -9.95 -24.53 -2.51
N THR A 89 -9.82 -25.84 -2.42
CA THR A 89 -9.63 -26.68 -3.61
C THR A 89 -10.86 -26.60 -4.51
N LYS A 90 -10.63 -26.40 -5.80
CA LYS A 90 -11.62 -26.23 -6.89
C LYS A 90 -12.76 -27.26 -6.82
N ASN A 91 -13.89 -26.92 -6.21
CA ASN A 91 -15.05 -27.82 -6.20
C ASN A 91 -16.40 -27.16 -6.52
N ALA A 92 -16.45 -25.86 -6.87
CA ALA A 92 -17.69 -25.25 -7.32
C ALA A 92 -17.41 -24.25 -8.44
N LEU A 93 -18.12 -24.36 -9.56
CA LEU A 93 -17.96 -23.58 -10.80
C LEU A 93 -18.16 -22.05 -10.64
N ASN A 94 -18.60 -21.57 -9.48
CA ASN A 94 -18.85 -20.16 -9.21
C ASN A 94 -18.00 -19.55 -8.07
N ASP A 95 -17.13 -20.32 -7.42
CA ASP A 95 -16.39 -19.92 -6.21
C ASP A 95 -14.87 -19.94 -6.39
N GLU A 96 -14.37 -19.76 -7.62
CA GLU A 96 -12.92 -19.66 -7.80
C GLU A 96 -12.41 -18.35 -7.17
N PRO A 97 -11.34 -18.41 -6.35
CA PRO A 97 -10.72 -17.23 -5.79
C PRO A 97 -10.27 -16.24 -6.88
N LEU A 98 -10.36 -14.96 -6.58
CA LEU A 98 -9.88 -13.86 -7.42
C LEU A 98 -8.46 -13.49 -6.97
N THR A 99 -7.51 -13.49 -7.90
CA THR A 99 -6.15 -13.05 -7.63
C THR A 99 -5.86 -11.69 -8.27
N ILE A 100 -5.37 -10.75 -7.46
CA ILE A 100 -5.06 -9.38 -7.90
C ILE A 100 -3.62 -9.06 -7.57
N LEU A 101 -2.86 -8.63 -8.56
CA LEU A 101 -1.52 -8.07 -8.42
C LEU A 101 -1.58 -6.55 -8.58
N TYR A 102 -0.97 -5.84 -7.66
CA TYR A 102 -0.80 -4.39 -7.73
C TYR A 102 0.68 -4.02 -7.55
N TRP A 103 1.17 -3.02 -8.32
CA TRP A 103 2.50 -2.47 -8.12
C TRP A 103 2.63 -1.05 -8.69
N ASN A 104 3.27 -0.15 -7.94
CA ASN A 104 3.74 1.13 -8.46
C ASN A 104 5.09 0.89 -9.15
N LEU A 105 5.19 1.17 -10.45
CA LEU A 105 6.39 0.88 -11.27
C LEU A 105 7.42 2.01 -11.27
N CYS A 106 7.16 3.13 -10.63
CA CYS A 106 8.10 4.26 -10.55
C CYS A 106 8.60 4.75 -11.93
N ARG A 107 7.71 4.78 -12.93
CA ARG A 107 7.93 5.32 -14.31
C ARG A 107 9.13 4.72 -15.03
N PRO A 108 9.15 3.41 -15.34
CA PRO A 108 10.24 2.78 -16.10
C PRO A 108 10.40 3.41 -17.48
N ASN A 109 11.63 3.54 -17.95
CA ASN A 109 11.94 4.11 -19.26
C ASN A 109 11.70 3.15 -20.44
N GLY A 110 11.40 1.87 -20.18
CA GLY A 110 11.20 0.83 -21.17
C GLY A 110 10.29 -0.28 -20.68
N LEU A 111 10.27 -1.40 -21.42
CA LEU A 111 9.55 -2.59 -20.97
C LEU A 111 10.14 -3.06 -19.63
N ASP A 112 9.30 -3.10 -18.61
CA ASP A 112 9.70 -3.59 -17.30
C ASP A 112 9.67 -5.13 -17.30
N GLN A 113 10.84 -5.74 -17.45
CA GLN A 113 10.96 -7.19 -17.51
C GLN A 113 10.64 -7.84 -16.16
N GLU A 114 10.97 -7.21 -15.03
CA GLU A 114 10.65 -7.73 -13.71
C GLU A 114 9.14 -7.79 -13.46
N MET A 115 8.41 -6.78 -13.97
CA MET A 115 6.95 -6.78 -13.94
C MET A 115 6.39 -7.92 -14.80
N VAL A 116 6.89 -8.10 -16.03
CA VAL A 116 6.46 -9.19 -16.92
C VAL A 116 6.72 -10.56 -16.27
N ASP A 117 7.90 -10.75 -15.68
CA ASP A 117 8.28 -12.00 -15.02
C ASP A 117 7.43 -12.26 -13.77
N LEU A 118 7.11 -11.22 -13.00
CA LEU A 118 6.23 -11.34 -11.83
C LEU A 118 4.82 -11.73 -12.24
N VAL A 119 4.27 -11.14 -13.29
CA VAL A 119 2.96 -11.52 -13.84
C VAL A 119 2.95 -12.96 -14.31
N LYS A 120 4.00 -13.40 -15.03
CA LYS A 120 4.14 -14.81 -15.47
C LYS A 120 4.27 -15.78 -14.30
N GLN A 121 4.97 -15.38 -13.25
CA GLN A 121 5.17 -16.20 -12.06
C GLN A 121 3.88 -16.34 -11.23
N THR A 122 3.16 -15.24 -11.03
CA THR A 122 1.99 -15.20 -10.13
C THR A 122 0.66 -15.46 -10.83
N GLN A 123 0.62 -15.28 -12.14
CA GLN A 123 -0.54 -15.49 -13.00
C GLN A 123 -1.87 -14.91 -12.45
N PRO A 124 -1.92 -13.63 -12.07
CA PRO A 124 -3.10 -13.02 -11.48
C PRO A 124 -4.27 -12.96 -12.46
N ASP A 125 -5.50 -12.94 -11.97
CA ASP A 125 -6.69 -12.67 -12.79
C ASP A 125 -6.74 -11.22 -13.26
N LEU A 126 -6.26 -10.31 -12.40
CA LEU A 126 -6.12 -8.89 -12.63
C LEU A 126 -4.75 -8.42 -12.16
N ALA A 127 -4.02 -7.70 -12.99
CA ALA A 127 -2.85 -6.95 -12.56
C ALA A 127 -3.03 -5.46 -12.89
N VAL A 128 -2.71 -4.61 -11.94
CA VAL A 128 -2.81 -3.16 -12.06
C VAL A 128 -1.51 -2.52 -11.64
N PHE A 129 -1.02 -1.65 -12.50
CA PHE A 129 0.23 -0.93 -12.29
C PHE A 129 -0.03 0.56 -12.40
N VAL A 130 0.42 1.31 -11.41
CA VAL A 130 0.43 2.78 -11.46
C VAL A 130 1.83 3.26 -11.80
N GLU A 131 1.94 4.51 -12.24
CA GLU A 131 3.21 5.08 -12.69
C GLU A 131 3.93 4.19 -13.73
N ALA A 132 3.17 3.62 -14.67
CA ALA A 132 3.72 2.69 -15.68
C ALA A 132 4.57 3.40 -16.75
N GLY A 133 4.84 4.69 -16.61
CA GLY A 133 5.74 5.46 -17.46
C GLY A 133 5.31 5.48 -18.93
N ASN A 134 6.22 5.11 -19.82
CA ASN A 134 5.98 5.09 -21.27
C ASN A 134 5.13 3.89 -21.74
N ALA A 135 4.28 3.31 -20.88
CA ALA A 135 3.51 2.10 -21.19
C ALA A 135 2.68 2.25 -22.48
N GLY A 136 2.22 3.48 -22.81
CA GLY A 136 1.48 3.73 -24.05
C GLY A 136 2.26 3.36 -25.33
N SER A 137 3.54 3.69 -25.38
CA SER A 137 4.42 3.34 -26.49
C SER A 137 4.86 1.87 -26.47
N LEU A 138 4.70 1.19 -25.34
CA LEU A 138 5.11 -0.19 -25.09
C LEU A 138 3.94 -1.17 -25.03
N LEU A 139 2.69 -0.70 -25.18
CA LEU A 139 1.49 -1.50 -25.03
C LEU A 139 1.51 -2.78 -25.89
N ALA A 140 1.97 -2.66 -27.15
CA ALA A 140 2.11 -3.79 -28.05
C ALA A 140 3.12 -4.83 -27.52
N LYS A 141 4.24 -4.37 -26.96
CA LYS A 141 5.27 -5.25 -26.38
C LYS A 141 4.77 -5.95 -25.12
N TYR A 142 4.00 -5.27 -24.26
CA TYR A 142 3.35 -5.90 -23.12
C TYR A 142 2.34 -6.95 -23.56
N SER A 143 1.52 -6.66 -24.58
CA SER A 143 0.55 -7.61 -25.12
C SER A 143 1.23 -8.84 -25.75
N GLU A 144 2.35 -8.64 -26.44
CA GLU A 144 3.16 -9.73 -27.00
C GLU A 144 3.80 -10.59 -25.91
N SER A 145 4.32 -9.96 -24.85
CA SER A 145 4.97 -10.64 -23.73
C SER A 145 3.99 -11.40 -22.83
N LEU A 146 2.72 -10.97 -22.78
CA LEU A 146 1.65 -11.46 -21.91
C LEU A 146 0.37 -11.73 -22.73
N PRO A 147 0.40 -12.68 -23.68
CA PRO A 147 -0.70 -12.88 -24.64
C PRO A 147 -2.00 -13.36 -23.98
N ASP A 148 -1.94 -13.97 -22.77
CA ASP A 148 -3.11 -14.43 -22.03
C ASP A 148 -3.89 -13.29 -21.36
N TYR A 149 -3.36 -12.06 -21.43
CA TYR A 149 -3.95 -10.90 -20.78
C TYR A 149 -4.46 -9.90 -21.81
N ARG A 150 -5.64 -9.36 -21.57
CA ARG A 150 -6.05 -8.12 -22.21
C ARG A 150 -5.29 -6.97 -21.57
N THR A 151 -4.43 -6.34 -22.35
CA THR A 151 -3.58 -5.21 -21.93
C THR A 151 -4.27 -3.91 -22.29
N GLU A 152 -4.41 -3.00 -21.33
CA GLU A 152 -5.07 -1.72 -21.55
C GLU A 152 -4.36 -0.62 -20.73
N LEU A 153 -4.11 0.52 -21.40
CA LEU A 153 -3.62 1.71 -20.74
C LEU A 153 -4.78 2.62 -20.41
N MET A 154 -4.92 2.91 -19.14
CA MET A 154 -5.87 3.86 -18.59
C MET A 154 -5.21 5.24 -18.42
N PRO A 155 -5.99 6.33 -18.24
CA PRO A 155 -5.42 7.66 -18.03
C PRO A 155 -4.39 7.71 -16.90
N ARG A 156 -3.38 8.57 -17.05
CA ARG A 156 -2.31 8.79 -16.08
C ARG A 156 -1.41 7.58 -15.84
N ASP A 157 -1.06 6.90 -16.93
CA ASP A 157 -0.08 5.81 -16.91
C ASP A 157 -0.47 4.65 -15.98
N ILE A 158 -1.78 4.38 -15.85
CA ILE A 158 -2.29 3.19 -15.19
C ILE A 158 -2.37 2.08 -16.24
N LEU A 159 -1.51 1.06 -16.09
CA LEU A 159 -1.53 -0.13 -16.95
C LEU A 159 -2.36 -1.23 -16.30
N ARG A 160 -3.33 -1.76 -17.02
CA ARG A 160 -4.18 -2.88 -16.59
C ARG A 160 -3.93 -4.10 -17.47
N LEU A 161 -3.71 -5.23 -16.83
CA LEU A 161 -3.67 -6.55 -17.45
C LEU A 161 -4.79 -7.39 -16.84
N SER A 162 -5.68 -7.95 -17.65
CA SER A 162 -6.81 -8.72 -17.13
C SER A 162 -7.10 -9.95 -17.97
N ARG A 163 -7.35 -11.07 -17.32
CA ARG A 163 -7.96 -12.28 -17.88
C ARG A 163 -9.49 -12.22 -17.83
N LEU A 164 -10.04 -11.33 -16.99
CA LEU A 164 -11.47 -11.15 -16.83
C LEU A 164 -12.01 -10.14 -17.85
N LYS A 165 -13.29 -10.29 -18.19
CA LYS A 165 -13.97 -9.30 -19.03
C LYS A 165 -14.25 -8.04 -18.24
N THR A 166 -14.15 -6.90 -18.89
CA THR A 166 -14.54 -5.61 -18.33
C THR A 166 -15.98 -5.33 -18.76
N ALA A 167 -16.86 -5.07 -17.79
CA ALA A 167 -18.26 -4.73 -18.06
C ALA A 167 -18.41 -3.24 -18.36
N SER A 168 -17.66 -2.38 -17.65
CA SER A 168 -17.67 -0.93 -17.88
C SER A 168 -16.32 -0.30 -17.52
N ASN A 169 -16.00 0.84 -18.13
CA ASN A 169 -14.82 1.65 -17.83
C ASN A 169 -15.26 3.09 -17.57
N HIS A 170 -14.92 3.61 -16.41
CA HIS A 170 -15.03 5.01 -16.09
C HIS A 170 -13.69 5.51 -15.55
N SER A 171 -13.17 6.58 -16.10
CA SER A 171 -11.98 7.23 -15.57
C SER A 171 -12.39 8.61 -15.07
N VAL A 172 -12.11 8.87 -13.80
CA VAL A 172 -12.35 10.18 -13.21
C VAL A 172 -11.01 10.79 -12.84
N LEU A 173 -10.71 11.89 -13.50
CA LEU A 173 -9.57 12.74 -13.15
C LEU A 173 -10.05 13.75 -12.11
N VAL A 174 -9.51 13.69 -10.91
CA VAL A 174 -9.62 14.77 -9.95
C VAL A 174 -8.49 15.75 -10.27
N PRO A 175 -8.77 16.93 -10.90
CA PRO A 175 -7.72 17.83 -11.34
C PRO A 175 -6.82 18.24 -10.17
N ARG A 176 -5.49 18.13 -10.34
CA ARG A 176 -4.43 18.52 -9.40
C ARG A 176 -4.38 17.74 -8.08
N MET A 177 -5.19 16.69 -7.87
CA MET A 177 -5.26 16.05 -6.55
C MET A 177 -5.00 14.57 -6.57
N ALA A 178 -5.70 13.80 -7.38
CA ALA A 178 -5.53 12.35 -7.48
C ALA A 178 -5.93 11.89 -8.87
N THR A 179 -5.41 10.75 -9.25
CA THR A 179 -5.91 10.02 -10.41
C THR A 179 -6.55 8.76 -9.91
N TYR A 180 -7.75 8.48 -10.36
CA TYR A 180 -8.30 7.16 -10.18
C TYR A 180 -9.01 6.69 -11.45
N ALA A 181 -8.94 5.39 -11.66
CA ALA A 181 -9.66 4.71 -12.71
C ALA A 181 -10.65 3.75 -12.04
N GLN A 182 -11.88 3.71 -12.53
CA GLN A 182 -12.89 2.79 -12.08
C GLN A 182 -13.30 1.89 -13.25
N PHE A 183 -13.41 0.60 -13.00
CA PHE A 183 -13.95 -0.36 -13.96
C PHE A 183 -14.67 -1.48 -13.23
N ASP A 184 -15.71 -2.02 -13.83
CA ASP A 184 -16.40 -3.21 -13.33
C ASP A 184 -15.84 -4.45 -14.01
N LEU A 185 -15.55 -5.49 -13.24
CA LEU A 185 -15.10 -6.79 -13.74
C LEU A 185 -16.25 -7.78 -13.73
N ALA A 186 -16.32 -8.58 -14.81
CA ALA A 186 -17.27 -9.65 -15.00
C ALA A 186 -16.59 -11.03 -15.00
N GLY A 187 -17.31 -12.07 -14.64
CA GLY A 187 -16.83 -13.46 -14.78
C GLY A 187 -16.53 -14.19 -13.48
N ARG A 188 -16.67 -13.53 -12.33
CA ARG A 188 -16.57 -14.13 -11.00
C ARG A 188 -17.82 -13.82 -10.15
N GLY A 189 -19.00 -14.15 -10.67
CA GLY A 189 -20.30 -13.78 -10.11
C GLY A 189 -20.79 -12.42 -10.62
N PRO A 190 -21.60 -11.67 -9.84
CA PRO A 190 -22.04 -10.32 -10.22
C PRO A 190 -20.86 -9.38 -10.43
N ASP A 191 -21.00 -8.45 -11.37
CA ASP A 191 -19.98 -7.43 -11.64
C ASP A 191 -19.65 -6.61 -10.39
N PHE A 192 -18.39 -6.31 -10.21
CA PHE A 192 -17.90 -5.56 -9.06
C PHE A 192 -16.91 -4.47 -9.50
N PRO A 193 -16.91 -3.31 -8.81
CA PRO A 193 -16.02 -2.23 -9.15
C PRO A 193 -14.62 -2.46 -8.58
N VAL A 194 -13.63 -2.19 -9.42
CA VAL A 194 -12.25 -1.98 -9.00
C VAL A 194 -11.90 -0.52 -9.20
N ILE A 195 -11.45 0.14 -8.15
CA ILE A 195 -11.04 1.53 -8.14
C ILE A 195 -9.54 1.59 -7.93
N VAL A 196 -8.83 2.13 -8.90
CA VAL A 196 -7.37 2.29 -8.84
C VAL A 196 -7.07 3.73 -8.47
N ALA A 197 -6.33 3.93 -7.41
CA ALA A 197 -5.92 5.25 -6.92
C ALA A 197 -4.41 5.45 -7.10
N ASP A 198 -4.03 6.65 -7.57
CA ASP A 198 -2.68 7.15 -7.57
C ASP A 198 -2.72 8.58 -6.99
N ILE A 199 -2.45 8.67 -5.68
CA ILE A 199 -2.60 9.92 -4.92
C ILE A 199 -1.29 10.70 -4.96
N PHE A 200 -1.36 11.95 -5.40
CA PHE A 200 -0.18 12.80 -5.55
C PHE A 200 0.50 13.09 -4.19
N PRO A 201 1.83 12.85 -4.04
CA PRO A 201 2.56 12.94 -2.77
C PRO A 201 2.92 14.38 -2.39
N HIS A 202 1.95 15.30 -2.34
CA HIS A 202 2.26 16.69 -2.03
C HIS A 202 2.61 16.88 -0.55
N MET A 203 3.82 17.36 -0.28
CA MET A 203 4.34 17.46 1.10
C MET A 203 3.62 18.50 1.96
N PHE A 204 3.10 19.58 1.36
CA PHE A 204 2.53 20.72 2.08
C PHE A 204 1.02 20.87 1.94
N HIS A 205 0.34 19.92 1.30
CA HIS A 205 -1.11 19.90 1.17
C HIS A 205 -1.67 18.64 1.82
N SER A 206 -2.84 18.78 2.44
CA SER A 206 -3.54 17.63 3.00
C SER A 206 -3.95 16.66 1.89
N ARG A 207 -3.72 15.38 2.10
CA ARG A 207 -4.18 14.29 1.21
C ARG A 207 -5.65 13.94 1.43
N LYS A 208 -6.26 14.50 2.48
CA LYS A 208 -7.65 14.23 2.85
C LYS A 208 -8.64 14.42 1.70
N PRO A 209 -8.63 15.56 0.93
CA PRO A 209 -9.59 15.74 -0.16
C PRO A 209 -9.46 14.69 -1.26
N GLN A 210 -8.24 14.22 -1.53
CA GLN A 210 -7.97 13.18 -2.51
C GLN A 210 -8.52 11.83 -2.03
N ILE A 211 -8.19 11.46 -0.80
CA ILE A 211 -8.64 10.21 -0.17
C ILE A 211 -10.18 10.20 -0.04
N ASP A 212 -10.78 11.30 0.38
CA ASP A 212 -12.24 11.43 0.47
C ASP A 212 -12.90 11.29 -0.92
N SER A 213 -12.28 11.83 -1.98
CA SER A 213 -12.78 11.68 -3.35
C SER A 213 -12.75 10.22 -3.81
N VAL A 214 -11.67 9.49 -3.54
CA VAL A 214 -11.59 8.05 -3.83
C VAL A 214 -12.62 7.29 -3.01
N PHE A 215 -12.73 7.57 -1.71
CA PHE A 215 -13.70 6.94 -0.83
C PHE A 215 -15.16 7.18 -1.30
N ALA A 216 -15.49 8.36 -1.78
CA ALA A 216 -16.81 8.70 -2.28
C ALA A 216 -17.28 7.78 -3.43
N GLN A 217 -16.36 7.21 -4.22
CA GLN A 217 -16.68 6.26 -5.30
C GLN A 217 -17.09 4.88 -4.76
N THR A 218 -16.75 4.59 -3.51
CA THR A 218 -17.08 3.30 -2.87
C THR A 218 -18.43 3.32 -2.16
N LEU A 219 -19.05 4.48 -2.04
CA LEU A 219 -20.31 4.61 -1.32
C LEU A 219 -21.39 3.72 -1.95
N ARG A 220 -22.06 2.91 -1.11
CA ARG A 220 -23.07 1.92 -1.51
C ARG A 220 -22.56 0.75 -2.36
N ARG A 221 -21.25 0.53 -2.41
CA ARG A 221 -20.62 -0.60 -3.12
C ARG A 221 -19.84 -1.47 -2.13
N PRO A 222 -20.50 -2.32 -1.34
CA PRO A 222 -19.84 -3.22 -0.37
C PRO A 222 -18.99 -4.29 -1.06
N ASP A 223 -19.14 -4.44 -2.37
CA ASP A 223 -18.39 -5.31 -3.25
C ASP A 223 -17.16 -4.65 -3.89
N ALA A 224 -16.91 -3.35 -3.61
CA ALA A 224 -15.80 -2.62 -4.20
C ALA A 224 -14.43 -3.12 -3.71
N ILE A 225 -13.46 -3.09 -4.62
CA ILE A 225 -12.03 -3.27 -4.33
C ILE A 225 -11.32 -1.97 -4.70
N VAL A 226 -10.56 -1.39 -3.77
CA VAL A 226 -9.81 -0.15 -3.99
C VAL A 226 -8.33 -0.47 -3.84
N ILE A 227 -7.55 -0.20 -4.87
CA ILE A 227 -6.12 -0.53 -4.94
C ILE A 227 -5.34 0.69 -5.37
N GLY A 228 -4.11 0.84 -4.88
CA GLY A 228 -3.27 1.92 -5.38
C GLY A 228 -2.20 2.43 -4.43
N ASP A 229 -1.45 3.40 -4.95
CA ASP A 229 -0.56 4.23 -4.15
C ASP A 229 -1.34 5.41 -3.55
N PHE A 230 -1.57 5.33 -2.26
CA PHE A 230 -2.23 6.39 -1.50
C PHE A 230 -1.24 7.45 -1.05
N ASN A 231 0.06 7.20 -1.22
CA ASN A 231 1.12 8.05 -0.69
C ASN A 231 0.90 8.44 0.80
N THR A 232 0.14 7.61 1.52
CA THR A 232 -0.39 7.87 2.86
C THR A 232 -0.28 6.59 3.67
N PRO A 233 0.47 6.59 4.79
CA PRO A 233 0.66 5.38 5.58
C PRO A 233 -0.63 4.98 6.31
N LEU A 234 -0.75 3.69 6.62
CA LEU A 234 -1.91 3.13 7.29
C LEU A 234 -2.26 3.82 8.63
N GLU A 235 -1.29 4.41 9.30
CA GLU A 235 -1.47 5.16 10.55
C GLU A 235 -2.12 6.53 10.38
N SER A 236 -2.28 7.01 9.14
CA SER A 236 -2.88 8.29 8.81
C SER A 236 -4.33 8.38 9.30
N VAL A 237 -4.69 9.55 9.80
CA VAL A 237 -6.08 9.84 10.18
C VAL A 237 -7.01 9.94 8.97
N HIS A 238 -6.46 10.22 7.79
CA HIS A 238 -7.24 10.36 6.57
C HIS A 238 -7.78 9.03 6.05
N LEU A 239 -7.18 7.90 6.43
CA LEU A 239 -7.66 6.55 6.08
C LEU A 239 -8.73 6.01 7.04
N ALA A 240 -9.20 6.79 8.00
CA ALA A 240 -10.18 6.35 9.00
C ALA A 240 -11.49 5.83 8.37
N GLN A 241 -11.96 6.44 7.28
CA GLN A 241 -13.16 5.98 6.57
C GLN A 241 -12.94 4.64 5.89
N PHE A 242 -11.78 4.43 5.26
CA PHE A 242 -11.43 3.13 4.68
C PHE A 242 -11.38 2.06 5.76
N ARG A 243 -10.68 2.29 6.86
CA ARG A 243 -10.61 1.33 7.99
C ARG A 243 -11.97 0.97 8.58
N LYS A 244 -12.93 1.89 8.54
CA LYS A 244 -14.29 1.66 9.07
C LYS A 244 -15.13 0.77 8.15
N HIS A 245 -14.94 0.84 6.84
CA HIS A 245 -15.84 0.23 5.85
C HIS A 245 -15.20 -0.85 5.01
N PHE A 246 -13.88 -0.94 5.00
CA PHE A 246 -13.08 -1.86 4.20
C PHE A 246 -12.08 -2.61 5.05
N THR A 247 -11.66 -3.77 4.59
CA THR A 247 -10.56 -4.54 5.15
C THR A 247 -9.29 -4.25 4.34
N GLU A 248 -8.19 -3.88 4.98
CA GLU A 248 -6.90 -3.80 4.32
C GLU A 248 -6.32 -5.20 4.17
N ALA A 249 -5.96 -5.56 2.94
CA ALA A 249 -5.69 -6.96 2.60
C ALA A 249 -4.41 -7.50 3.23
N PHE A 250 -3.33 -6.71 3.29
CA PHE A 250 -2.08 -7.19 3.87
C PHE A 250 -2.16 -7.28 5.40
N GLU A 251 -2.85 -6.34 6.06
CA GLU A 251 -3.12 -6.46 7.50
C GLU A 251 -4.00 -7.68 7.82
N ALA A 252 -4.91 -8.05 6.92
CA ALA A 252 -5.84 -9.15 7.15
C ALA A 252 -5.22 -10.55 6.93
N ALA A 253 -4.37 -10.72 5.92
CA ALA A 253 -3.88 -12.04 5.50
C ALA A 253 -2.39 -12.06 5.08
N GLY A 254 -1.64 -10.99 5.34
CA GLY A 254 -0.21 -10.93 5.06
C GLY A 254 0.67 -11.47 6.17
N PHE A 255 1.93 -11.76 5.84
CA PHE A 255 2.94 -12.17 6.80
C PHE A 255 4.19 -11.26 6.67
N GLY A 256 4.69 -10.77 7.80
CA GLY A 256 5.85 -9.91 7.88
C GLY A 256 5.52 -8.42 7.99
N LEU A 257 6.50 -7.56 7.74
CA LEU A 257 6.33 -6.11 7.79
C LEU A 257 5.38 -5.63 6.70
N LYS A 258 4.42 -4.75 7.06
CA LYS A 258 3.42 -4.21 6.14
C LYS A 258 3.92 -3.06 5.26
N GLU A 259 5.03 -2.44 5.61
CA GLU A 259 5.61 -1.34 4.86
C GLU A 259 5.93 -1.75 3.43
N THR A 260 5.61 -0.84 2.47
CA THR A 260 5.75 -1.08 1.03
C THR A 260 6.81 -0.19 0.37
N TRP A 261 7.28 0.86 1.09
CA TRP A 261 8.22 1.85 0.56
C TRP A 261 9.19 2.35 1.65
N PRO A 262 10.45 2.72 1.31
CA PRO A 262 11.14 2.41 0.06
C PRO A 262 11.78 1.02 0.06
N CYS A 263 12.06 0.50 -1.14
CA CYS A 263 12.77 -0.77 -1.30
C CYS A 263 14.12 -0.76 -0.57
N GLY A 264 14.49 -1.89 0.02
CA GLY A 264 15.75 -2.05 0.78
C GLY A 264 15.69 -1.56 2.23
N MET A 265 14.87 -0.56 2.56
CA MET A 265 14.64 -0.09 3.91
C MET A 265 13.16 0.33 4.07
N PRO A 266 12.23 -0.60 4.19
CA PRO A 266 10.80 -0.30 4.21
C PRO A 266 10.43 0.50 5.46
N LEU A 267 9.91 1.71 5.25
CA LEU A 267 9.60 2.68 6.30
C LEU A 267 8.11 3.00 6.39
N LEU A 268 7.40 2.98 5.26
CA LEU A 268 6.01 3.40 5.15
C LEU A 268 5.20 2.37 4.36
N SER A 269 3.99 2.08 4.81
CA SER A 269 2.99 1.34 4.05
C SER A 269 2.10 2.34 3.33
N ILE A 270 2.41 2.65 2.07
CA ILE A 270 1.71 3.68 1.28
C ILE A 270 0.91 3.10 0.13
N ASP A 271 1.17 1.86 -0.22
CA ASP A 271 0.42 1.08 -1.19
C ASP A 271 -0.60 0.21 -0.49
N HIS A 272 -1.86 0.26 -0.89
CA HIS A 272 -2.95 -0.42 -0.20
C HIS A 272 -3.87 -1.16 -1.15
N ILE A 273 -4.42 -2.28 -0.66
CA ILE A 273 -5.53 -2.99 -1.27
C ILE A 273 -6.65 -3.09 -0.23
N TRP A 274 -7.68 -2.27 -0.42
CA TRP A 274 -8.86 -2.24 0.43
C TRP A 274 -9.98 -3.05 -0.20
N VAL A 275 -10.53 -4.00 0.54
CA VAL A 275 -11.59 -4.86 0.05
C VAL A 275 -12.88 -4.65 0.82
N GLY A 276 -13.99 -4.54 0.09
CA GLY A 276 -15.31 -4.35 0.66
C GLY A 276 -15.82 -5.59 1.41
N SER A 277 -16.90 -5.42 2.17
CA SER A 277 -17.41 -6.43 3.09
C SER A 277 -17.93 -7.71 2.42
N GLU A 278 -18.20 -7.69 1.09
CA GLU A 278 -18.59 -8.89 0.34
C GLU A 278 -17.41 -9.83 0.01
N TRP A 279 -16.19 -9.41 0.32
CA TRP A 279 -14.98 -10.19 0.08
C TRP A 279 -14.34 -10.69 1.37
N GLU A 280 -13.72 -11.86 1.29
CA GLU A 280 -12.81 -12.40 2.29
C GLU A 280 -11.40 -12.41 1.70
N VAL A 281 -10.41 -11.99 2.47
CA VAL A 281 -9.00 -12.05 2.08
C VAL A 281 -8.44 -13.39 2.52
N LEU A 282 -8.08 -14.24 1.56
CA LEU A 282 -7.51 -15.56 1.84
C LEU A 282 -6.00 -15.53 2.00
N ALA A 283 -5.32 -14.70 1.23
CA ALA A 283 -3.87 -14.54 1.28
C ALA A 283 -3.46 -13.15 0.77
N ALA A 284 -2.37 -12.64 1.32
CA ALA A 284 -1.70 -11.46 0.82
C ALA A 284 -0.19 -11.64 0.86
N ASP A 285 0.45 -11.50 -0.28
CA ASP A 285 1.90 -11.63 -0.44
C ASP A 285 2.49 -10.29 -0.90
N LYS A 286 3.76 -10.08 -0.54
CA LYS A 286 4.52 -8.89 -0.92
C LYS A 286 5.83 -9.29 -1.58
N PHE A 287 6.13 -8.66 -2.72
CA PHE A 287 7.36 -8.93 -3.48
C PHE A 287 8.21 -7.67 -3.58
N TRP A 288 9.47 -7.80 -3.24
CA TRP A 288 10.48 -6.78 -3.43
C TRP A 288 11.29 -7.06 -4.69
N ARG A 289 11.48 -6.04 -5.51
CA ARG A 289 12.36 -6.07 -6.68
C ARG A 289 13.40 -4.97 -6.53
N LEU A 290 14.67 -5.33 -6.65
CA LEU A 290 15.77 -4.41 -6.30
C LEU A 290 16.17 -3.49 -7.46
N THR A 291 15.74 -3.75 -8.68
CA THR A 291 16.22 -3.07 -9.89
C THR A 291 15.15 -2.23 -10.60
N GLY A 292 13.89 -2.44 -10.32
CA GLY A 292 12.77 -1.75 -10.98
C GLY A 292 12.24 -0.59 -10.17
N SER A 293 11.28 -0.86 -9.33
CA SER A 293 10.59 0.12 -8.50
C SER A 293 11.16 0.19 -7.09
N ASP A 294 11.05 1.34 -6.44
CA ASP A 294 11.28 1.50 -5.01
C ASP A 294 10.06 1.13 -4.15
N HIS A 295 8.95 0.69 -4.77
CA HIS A 295 7.78 0.12 -4.11
C HIS A 295 7.77 -1.41 -4.16
N ALA A 296 7.13 -2.03 -3.17
CA ALA A 296 6.82 -3.45 -3.20
C ALA A 296 5.58 -3.73 -4.04
N ALA A 297 5.58 -4.85 -4.76
CA ALA A 297 4.37 -5.38 -5.39
C ALA A 297 3.53 -6.13 -4.35
N LEU A 298 2.19 -6.01 -4.43
CA LEU A 298 1.22 -6.69 -3.57
C LEU A 298 0.39 -7.67 -4.40
N LEU A 299 0.32 -8.92 -3.96
CA LEU A 299 -0.53 -9.96 -4.54
C LEU A 299 -1.55 -10.38 -3.49
N VAL A 300 -2.83 -10.33 -3.82
CA VAL A 300 -3.89 -10.78 -2.92
C VAL A 300 -4.76 -11.84 -3.56
N THR A 301 -5.23 -12.77 -2.73
CA THR A 301 -6.21 -13.77 -3.11
C THR A 301 -7.48 -13.51 -2.32
N LEU A 302 -8.58 -13.31 -3.04
CA LEU A 302 -9.87 -12.94 -2.49
C LEU A 302 -10.92 -14.01 -2.80
N GLN A 303 -11.82 -14.26 -1.85
CA GLN A 303 -13.00 -15.07 -2.05
C GLN A 303 -14.25 -14.23 -1.87
N ARG A 304 -15.20 -14.30 -2.82
CA ARG A 304 -16.49 -13.66 -2.62
C ARG A 304 -17.28 -14.44 -1.57
N LYS A 305 -17.81 -13.74 -0.57
CA LYS A 305 -18.64 -14.38 0.48
C LYS A 305 -19.95 -14.87 -0.13
N SER A 306 -20.30 -16.11 0.14
CA SER A 306 -21.63 -16.61 -0.24
C SER A 306 -22.69 -15.80 0.51
N LYS A 307 -23.70 -15.30 -0.21
CA LYS A 307 -24.87 -14.70 0.46
C LYS A 307 -25.57 -15.84 1.20
N THR A 308 -25.37 -15.90 2.52
CA THR A 308 -26.21 -16.76 3.37
C THR A 308 -27.67 -16.34 3.12
N ARG A 309 -28.47 -17.25 2.56
CA ARG A 309 -29.91 -17.06 2.34
C ARG A 309 -30.64 -17.00 3.66
#